data_8edcdbbc5f2940c523f8befde5a4a3cd
#
_entry.id   8edcdbbc5f2940c523f8befde5a4a3cd
#
_cell.length_a   1.000
_cell.length_b   1.000
_cell.length_c   1.000
_cell.angle_alpha   90.00
_cell.angle_beta   90.00
_cell.angle_gamma   90.00
#
_symmetry.space_group_name_H-M   'P 1'
#
loop_
_entity.id
_entity.type
_entity.pdbx_description
1 polymer ?
#
loop_
_entity_poly.entity_id
_entity_poly.type
_entity_poly.pdbx_seq_one_letter_code
_entity_poly.pdbx_strand_id
1 'polypeptide(L)'
;MVLAPATYADAVCAYPGSVKVSQPDGTIVQVRVHGDENINWVTSPDGYTLMYDGKGFLTYAGKESGVLSPSGLRYRDGNSAQAAAMGFKPGMPPIGYLKKRAKKGNPPQESSPARVRTQIDGTFPSKGKRKLLMLLVNYKNTTPIFTQQDFDDYMNAEGFAGIGSFRDYYLENSYGQLDINTTVTRWITLPNEKDYYGSDGALALIADALHLVADEIDFRDFDNDGDGILDGLAVIHQGAGREATGAPNDIWSHSSTIYGMEFGGVQIRRYTIQPELLGNAGTRMSTIGVMCHEFGHNLGAPDFYDTDYELSGGEFPGTGVWDLMASGA
;
A
#
# COMPACT_ATOMS: atom_id res chain seq x y z
N MET A 1 -12.78 29.27 4.10
CA MET A 1 -12.51 27.95 4.69
C MET A 1 -12.74 26.94 3.58
N VAL A 2 -11.67 26.61 2.86
CA VAL A 2 -11.73 25.67 1.73
C VAL A 2 -11.62 24.29 2.35
N LEU A 3 -12.69 23.50 2.26
CA LEU A 3 -12.66 22.08 2.60
C LEU A 3 -11.71 21.39 1.62
N ALA A 4 -10.57 20.92 2.13
CA ALA A 4 -9.72 20.02 1.35
C ALA A 4 -10.55 18.79 0.95
N PRO A 5 -10.54 18.39 -0.33
CA PRO A 5 -11.21 17.16 -0.74
C PRO A 5 -10.58 15.97 -0.02
N ALA A 6 -11.41 15.03 0.43
CA ALA A 6 -10.93 13.78 1.02
C ALA A 6 -10.04 13.05 0.03
N THR A 7 -8.81 12.77 0.42
CA THR A 7 -7.90 11.91 -0.33
C THR A 7 -8.39 10.48 -0.18
N TYR A 8 -8.70 9.84 -1.30
CA TYR A 8 -8.90 8.39 -1.33
C TYR A 8 -7.53 7.76 -1.60
N ALA A 9 -7.13 6.84 -0.76
CA ALA A 9 -6.04 5.92 -1.04
C ALA A 9 -6.67 4.65 -1.63
N ASP A 10 -6.13 4.17 -2.73
CA ASP A 10 -6.49 2.91 -3.37
C ASP A 10 -5.35 1.92 -3.12
N ALA A 11 -5.62 0.64 -2.86
CA ALA A 11 -4.62 -0.27 -2.31
C ALA A 11 -4.83 -1.74 -2.60
N VAL A 12 -3.74 -2.50 -2.39
CA VAL A 12 -3.74 -3.95 -2.50
C VAL A 12 -4.38 -4.64 -1.28
N CYS A 13 -5.01 -5.78 -1.54
CA CYS A 13 -5.49 -6.68 -0.50
C CYS A 13 -4.33 -7.25 0.33
N ALA A 14 -4.61 -7.57 1.59
CA ALA A 14 -3.67 -8.28 2.44
C ALA A 14 -3.20 -9.60 1.83
N TYR A 15 -1.94 -9.98 2.09
CA TYR A 15 -1.41 -11.28 1.69
C TYR A 15 -2.29 -12.42 2.22
N PRO A 16 -2.81 -13.31 1.35
CA PRO A 16 -3.83 -14.30 1.73
C PRO A 16 -3.29 -15.44 2.60
N GLY A 17 -1.97 -15.53 2.78
CA GLY A 17 -1.32 -16.59 3.57
C GLY A 17 -1.19 -16.24 5.06
N SER A 18 -0.76 -17.22 5.85
CA SER A 18 -0.35 -16.97 7.22
C SER A 18 1.06 -16.37 7.26
N VAL A 19 1.24 -15.38 8.10
CA VAL A 19 2.53 -14.70 8.33
C VAL A 19 3.04 -14.94 9.73
N LYS A 20 4.35 -14.84 9.94
CA LYS A 20 4.98 -14.98 11.25
C LYS A 20 5.26 -13.60 11.82
N VAL A 21 4.79 -13.33 13.02
CA VAL A 21 5.00 -12.08 13.74
C VAL A 21 5.85 -12.33 14.98
N SER A 22 6.91 -11.55 15.16
CA SER A 22 7.71 -11.55 16.39
C SER A 22 7.08 -10.63 17.41
N GLN A 23 6.83 -11.12 18.61
CA GLN A 23 6.34 -10.33 19.73
C GLN A 23 7.50 -9.71 20.52
N PRO A 24 7.27 -8.68 21.36
CA PRO A 24 8.33 -7.99 22.12
C PRO A 24 9.21 -8.88 23.01
N ASP A 25 8.71 -10.05 23.43
CA ASP A 25 9.47 -11.02 24.20
C ASP A 25 10.26 -12.04 23.34
N GLY A 26 10.29 -11.83 22.02
CA GLY A 26 10.95 -12.70 21.05
C GLY A 26 10.10 -13.93 20.66
N THR A 27 8.91 -14.11 21.20
CA THR A 27 8.00 -15.19 20.80
C THR A 27 7.52 -14.95 19.36
N ILE A 28 7.63 -15.96 18.51
CA ILE A 28 7.10 -15.92 17.15
C ILE A 28 5.74 -16.60 17.13
N VAL A 29 4.74 -15.93 16.56
CA VAL A 29 3.37 -16.44 16.40
C VAL A 29 2.93 -16.38 14.95
N GLN A 30 2.01 -17.28 14.55
CA GLN A 30 1.40 -17.25 13.21
C GLN A 30 0.10 -16.47 13.24
N VAL A 31 -0.09 -15.58 12.26
CA VAL A 31 -1.31 -14.79 12.11
C VAL A 31 -1.73 -14.74 10.64
N ARG A 32 -2.95 -14.28 10.39
CA ARG A 32 -3.41 -13.86 9.06
C ARG A 32 -3.70 -12.37 9.09
N VAL A 33 -3.26 -11.66 8.07
CA VAL A 33 -3.57 -10.25 7.85
C VAL A 33 -4.79 -10.19 6.92
N HIS A 34 -5.69 -9.28 7.15
CA HIS A 34 -6.91 -9.07 6.39
C HIS A 34 -7.06 -7.60 6.05
N GLY A 35 -7.78 -7.34 4.97
CA GLY A 35 -8.16 -5.99 4.60
C GLY A 35 -7.20 -5.34 3.60
N ASP A 36 -7.21 -4.03 3.62
CA ASP A 36 -6.42 -3.14 2.78
C ASP A 36 -5.80 -2.02 3.64
N GLU A 37 -5.15 -1.04 3.04
CA GLU A 37 -4.55 0.10 3.77
C GLU A 37 -5.59 0.93 4.53
N ASN A 38 -6.84 0.91 4.10
CA ASN A 38 -7.93 1.67 4.74
C ASN A 38 -8.54 0.94 5.94
N ILE A 39 -8.74 -0.38 5.77
CA ILE A 39 -9.34 -1.24 6.80
C ILE A 39 -8.55 -2.54 6.85
N ASN A 40 -7.74 -2.70 7.88
CA ASN A 40 -6.98 -3.92 8.09
C ASN A 40 -7.09 -4.42 9.52
N TRP A 41 -7.00 -5.73 9.69
CA TRP A 41 -6.99 -6.39 10.98
C TRP A 41 -6.20 -7.69 10.92
N VAL A 42 -5.89 -8.22 12.08
CA VAL A 42 -5.11 -9.46 12.22
C VAL A 42 -5.96 -10.50 12.90
N THR A 43 -5.87 -11.74 12.44
CA THR A 43 -6.49 -12.89 13.12
C THR A 43 -5.45 -13.98 13.42
N SER A 44 -5.77 -14.85 14.40
CA SER A 44 -5.11 -16.15 14.49
C SER A 44 -5.45 -17.01 13.26
N PRO A 45 -4.70 -18.09 12.95
CA PRO A 45 -4.99 -18.98 11.82
C PRO A 45 -6.38 -19.63 11.88
N ASP A 46 -6.94 -19.78 13.08
CA ASP A 46 -8.28 -20.31 13.34
C ASP A 46 -9.36 -19.21 13.47
N GLY A 47 -9.03 -17.97 13.08
CA GLY A 47 -10.01 -16.90 12.81
C GLY A 47 -10.37 -16.00 13.99
N TYR A 48 -9.68 -16.08 15.13
CA TYR A 48 -9.90 -15.14 16.24
C TYR A 48 -9.25 -13.80 15.94
N THR A 49 -9.99 -12.72 16.03
CA THR A 49 -9.45 -11.36 15.87
C THR A 49 -8.43 -11.06 16.97
N LEU A 50 -7.28 -10.52 16.56
CA LEU A 50 -6.19 -10.16 17.43
C LEU A 50 -5.98 -8.63 17.38
N MET A 51 -5.55 -8.07 18.50
CA MET A 51 -5.21 -6.64 18.62
C MET A 51 -3.92 -6.47 19.40
N TYR A 52 -3.12 -5.50 19.01
CA TYR A 52 -1.92 -5.14 19.78
C TYR A 52 -2.33 -4.43 21.07
N ASP A 53 -1.75 -4.83 22.17
CA ASP A 53 -1.86 -4.11 23.45
C ASP A 53 -0.88 -2.91 23.48
N GLY A 54 -0.98 -2.06 24.50
CA GLY A 54 -0.10 -0.90 24.67
C GLY A 54 1.38 -1.23 24.89
N LYS A 55 1.75 -2.51 24.90
CA LYS A 55 3.13 -3.03 25.01
C LYS A 55 3.59 -3.72 23.74
N GLY A 56 2.79 -3.72 22.69
CA GLY A 56 3.10 -4.34 21.40
C GLY A 56 2.87 -5.85 21.34
N PHE A 57 2.19 -6.46 22.31
CA PHE A 57 1.84 -7.88 22.25
C PHE A 57 0.49 -8.08 21.56
N LEU A 58 0.40 -9.08 20.70
CA LEU A 58 -0.88 -9.54 20.18
C LEU A 58 -1.70 -10.21 21.27
N THR A 59 -2.92 -9.74 21.45
CA THR A 59 -3.91 -10.27 22.39
C THR A 59 -5.20 -10.62 21.66
N TYR A 60 -5.98 -11.55 22.15
CA TYR A 60 -7.32 -11.77 21.63
C TYR A 60 -8.17 -10.51 21.81
N ALA A 61 -8.95 -10.17 20.78
CA ALA A 61 -9.85 -9.03 20.85
C ALA A 61 -11.09 -9.36 21.68
N GLY A 62 -11.30 -8.60 22.74
CA GLY A 62 -12.53 -8.61 23.55
C GLY A 62 -13.51 -7.57 23.03
N LYS A 63 -14.80 -7.72 23.37
CA LYS A 63 -15.84 -6.75 23.03
C LYS A 63 -16.34 -6.06 24.30
N GLU A 64 -15.93 -4.82 24.48
CA GLU A 64 -16.48 -3.95 25.53
C GLU A 64 -17.40 -2.90 24.93
N SER A 65 -18.64 -2.82 25.41
CA SER A 65 -19.62 -1.83 24.94
C SER A 65 -19.80 -1.77 23.40
N GLY A 66 -19.61 -2.92 22.73
CA GLY A 66 -19.75 -3.01 21.28
C GLY A 66 -18.51 -2.67 20.47
N VAL A 67 -17.43 -2.25 21.12
CA VAL A 67 -16.13 -1.94 20.47
C VAL A 67 -15.13 -3.03 20.79
N LEU A 68 -14.32 -3.45 19.82
CA LEU A 68 -13.22 -4.36 20.04
C LEU A 68 -12.07 -3.64 20.76
N SER A 69 -11.50 -4.32 21.75
CA SER A 69 -10.36 -3.86 22.53
C SER A 69 -9.43 -5.03 22.88
N PRO A 70 -8.13 -4.79 23.14
CA PRO A 70 -7.23 -5.81 23.64
C PRO A 70 -7.74 -6.40 24.94
N SER A 71 -7.93 -7.73 25.00
CA SER A 71 -8.52 -8.40 26.17
C SER A 71 -7.53 -8.67 27.32
N GLY A 72 -6.23 -8.44 27.09
CA GLY A 72 -5.17 -8.85 28.01
C GLY A 72 -4.78 -10.31 27.93
N LEU A 73 -5.56 -11.19 27.26
CA LEU A 73 -5.16 -12.57 26.98
C LEU A 73 -4.20 -12.56 25.79
N ARG A 74 -2.90 -12.73 26.04
CA ARG A 74 -1.89 -12.79 25.00
C ARG A 74 -2.12 -13.97 24.07
N TYR A 75 -2.01 -13.68 22.77
CA TYR A 75 -2.04 -14.71 21.76
C TYR A 75 -0.71 -15.49 21.73
N ARG A 76 -0.82 -16.80 21.63
CA ARG A 76 0.26 -17.77 21.36
C ARG A 76 -0.28 -18.86 20.47
N ASP A 77 0.54 -19.40 19.60
CA ASP A 77 0.11 -20.52 18.76
C ASP A 77 -0.44 -21.66 19.61
N GLY A 78 -1.63 -22.13 19.26
CA GLY A 78 -2.31 -23.24 19.93
C GLY A 78 -3.07 -22.89 21.21
N ASN A 79 -3.17 -21.62 21.64
CA ASN A 79 -3.93 -21.27 22.86
C ASN A 79 -5.38 -20.83 22.61
N SER A 80 -5.93 -21.07 21.42
CA SER A 80 -7.32 -20.71 21.04
C SER A 80 -8.39 -21.42 21.90
N ALA A 81 -8.11 -22.60 22.43
CA ALA A 81 -9.00 -23.27 23.37
C ALA A 81 -9.21 -22.45 24.66
N GLN A 82 -8.17 -21.75 25.14
CA GLN A 82 -8.29 -20.83 26.25
C GLN A 82 -9.13 -19.61 25.91
N ALA A 83 -8.95 -19.07 24.71
CA ALA A 83 -9.76 -17.96 24.20
C ALA A 83 -11.25 -18.36 24.10
N ALA A 84 -11.54 -19.53 23.55
CA ALA A 84 -12.89 -20.07 23.47
C ALA A 84 -13.53 -20.25 24.86
N ALA A 85 -12.79 -20.77 25.84
CA ALA A 85 -13.24 -20.93 27.22
C ALA A 85 -13.55 -19.56 27.89
N MET A 86 -12.92 -18.49 27.48
CA MET A 86 -13.19 -17.12 27.93
C MET A 86 -14.32 -16.43 27.13
N GLY A 87 -14.95 -17.14 26.19
CA GLY A 87 -16.08 -16.64 25.43
C GLY A 87 -15.73 -15.84 24.18
N PHE A 88 -14.45 -15.78 23.76
CA PHE A 88 -14.08 -15.18 22.50
C PHE A 88 -14.58 -16.04 21.33
N LYS A 89 -14.92 -15.38 20.23
CA LYS A 89 -15.46 -16.05 19.04
C LYS A 89 -14.60 -15.73 17.81
N PRO A 90 -14.36 -16.72 16.93
CA PRO A 90 -13.76 -16.45 15.63
C PRO A 90 -14.71 -15.67 14.72
N GLY A 91 -14.19 -15.07 13.66
CA GLY A 91 -14.97 -14.40 12.62
C GLY A 91 -15.60 -13.06 13.05
N MET A 92 -14.98 -12.34 13.99
CA MET A 92 -15.42 -11.00 14.37
C MET A 92 -14.54 -9.95 13.69
N PRO A 93 -14.92 -9.40 12.53
CA PRO A 93 -14.23 -8.24 11.96
C PRO A 93 -14.40 -7.02 12.88
N PRO A 94 -13.52 -6.02 12.81
CA PRO A 94 -13.61 -4.82 13.64
C PRO A 94 -14.74 -3.88 13.19
N ILE A 95 -15.98 -4.29 13.34
CA ILE A 95 -17.21 -3.60 12.87
C ILE A 95 -17.26 -2.13 13.28
N GLY A 96 -16.71 -1.76 14.43
CA GLY A 96 -16.62 -0.35 14.85
C GLY A 96 -15.71 0.49 13.94
N TYR A 97 -14.72 -0.12 13.34
CA TYR A 97 -13.80 0.47 12.37
C TYR A 97 -14.50 0.65 11.01
N LEU A 98 -15.21 -0.38 10.56
CA LEU A 98 -16.01 -0.37 9.34
C LEU A 98 -17.09 0.74 9.37
N LYS A 99 -17.80 0.87 10.49
CA LYS A 99 -18.80 1.96 10.67
C LYS A 99 -18.22 3.35 10.68
N LYS A 100 -16.96 3.52 11.07
CA LYS A 100 -16.29 4.84 11.09
C LYS A 100 -15.93 5.28 9.68
N ARG A 101 -15.61 4.35 8.79
CA ARG A 101 -15.35 4.61 7.37
C ARG A 101 -16.64 4.95 6.62
N ALA A 102 -17.72 4.17 6.79
CA ALA A 102 -19.02 4.45 6.19
C ALA A 102 -19.57 5.84 6.50
N LYS A 103 -19.22 6.42 7.67
CA LYS A 103 -19.58 7.81 8.02
C LYS A 103 -18.68 8.85 7.36
N LYS A 104 -17.51 8.50 6.84
CA LYS A 104 -16.58 9.39 6.13
C LYS A 104 -16.76 9.34 4.60
N GLY A 105 -17.32 8.25 4.07
CA GLY A 105 -17.65 8.14 2.66
C GLY A 105 -18.97 8.87 2.36
N ASN A 106 -18.99 9.70 1.33
CA ASN A 106 -20.25 10.12 0.73
C ASN A 106 -21.01 8.87 0.28
N PRO A 107 -22.37 8.86 0.37
CA PRO A 107 -23.15 7.76 -0.16
C PRO A 107 -22.78 7.54 -1.64
N PRO A 108 -22.89 6.29 -2.16
CA PRO A 108 -22.67 6.02 -3.56
C PRO A 108 -23.48 7.02 -4.38
N GLN A 109 -22.81 7.83 -5.15
CA GLN A 109 -23.48 8.75 -6.06
C GLN A 109 -24.16 7.87 -7.11
N GLU A 110 -25.50 7.85 -7.12
CA GLU A 110 -26.26 7.17 -8.15
C GLU A 110 -25.61 7.43 -9.50
N SER A 111 -25.41 6.37 -10.26
CA SER A 111 -24.78 6.37 -11.57
C SER A 111 -25.48 7.36 -12.51
N SER A 112 -25.00 8.58 -12.54
CA SER A 112 -25.29 9.50 -13.63
C SER A 112 -24.68 8.93 -14.92
N PRO A 113 -25.37 9.02 -16.07
CA PRO A 113 -24.88 8.48 -17.32
C PRO A 113 -23.51 9.09 -17.62
N ALA A 114 -22.60 8.24 -18.10
CA ALA A 114 -21.21 8.52 -18.35
C ALA A 114 -20.97 9.94 -18.87
N ARG A 115 -20.62 10.87 -17.98
CA ARG A 115 -19.90 12.07 -18.39
C ARG A 115 -18.54 11.57 -18.87
N VAL A 116 -18.18 11.98 -20.08
CA VAL A 116 -16.79 11.96 -20.54
C VAL A 116 -15.98 12.53 -19.36
N ARG A 117 -15.21 11.67 -18.65
CA ARG A 117 -14.32 12.13 -17.59
C ARG A 117 -13.31 13.03 -18.28
N THR A 118 -13.41 14.32 -18.04
CA THR A 118 -12.28 15.22 -18.22
C THR A 118 -11.14 14.61 -17.39
N GLN A 119 -9.97 14.51 -18.00
CA GLN A 119 -8.76 13.98 -17.36
C GLN A 119 -8.67 14.53 -15.93
N ILE A 120 -8.54 13.63 -14.95
CA ILE A 120 -8.38 14.06 -13.55
C ILE A 120 -6.98 14.64 -13.47
N ASP A 121 -6.85 15.86 -12.96
CA ASP A 121 -5.57 16.55 -12.82
C ASP A 121 -4.50 15.65 -12.20
N GLY A 122 -3.34 15.50 -12.88
CA GLY A 122 -2.24 14.64 -12.45
C GLY A 122 -2.46 13.15 -12.69
N THR A 123 -3.37 12.75 -13.58
CA THR A 123 -3.46 11.36 -14.05
C THR A 123 -2.33 11.10 -15.05
N PHE A 124 -1.60 9.98 -14.86
CA PHE A 124 -0.49 9.64 -15.77
C PHE A 124 -0.99 9.48 -17.21
N PRO A 125 -0.31 10.08 -18.22
CA PRO A 125 -0.72 9.99 -19.61
C PRO A 125 -0.67 8.56 -20.11
N SER A 126 -1.80 8.05 -20.61
CA SER A 126 -1.99 6.63 -20.97
C SER A 126 -1.41 6.22 -22.32
N LYS A 127 -0.71 7.12 -23.05
CA LYS A 127 -0.14 6.84 -24.37
C LYS A 127 1.18 7.57 -24.60
N GLY A 128 2.00 6.96 -25.46
CA GLY A 128 3.29 7.50 -25.88
C GLY A 128 4.45 7.04 -25.00
N LYS A 129 5.63 7.59 -25.27
CA LYS A 129 6.80 7.40 -24.42
C LYS A 129 6.70 8.37 -23.26
N ARG A 130 6.76 7.85 -22.04
CA ARG A 130 6.56 8.60 -20.79
C ARG A 130 7.69 8.33 -19.82
N LYS A 131 7.99 9.30 -18.97
CA LYS A 131 8.97 9.17 -17.90
C LYS A 131 8.26 9.05 -16.56
N LEU A 132 8.72 8.12 -15.73
CA LEU A 132 8.28 7.92 -14.35
C LEU A 132 9.47 8.12 -13.42
N LEU A 133 9.27 8.81 -12.30
CA LEU A 133 10.28 8.93 -11.24
C LEU A 133 10.05 7.86 -10.18
N MET A 134 11.11 7.09 -9.84
CA MET A 134 11.08 6.16 -8.71
C MET A 134 12.13 6.57 -7.66
N LEU A 135 11.69 6.78 -6.43
CA LEU A 135 12.54 7.01 -5.27
C LEU A 135 12.77 5.69 -4.53
N LEU A 136 14.02 5.33 -4.28
CA LEU A 136 14.38 4.24 -3.37
C LEU A 136 14.73 4.84 -2.01
N VAL A 137 13.98 4.50 -0.96
CA VAL A 137 14.18 5.08 0.36
C VAL A 137 14.48 4.03 1.42
N ASN A 138 15.52 4.27 2.23
CA ASN A 138 15.81 3.49 3.42
C ASN A 138 15.82 4.38 4.66
N TYR A 139 15.46 3.78 5.78
CA TYR A 139 15.43 4.48 7.06
C TYR A 139 16.87 4.65 7.61
N LYS A 140 17.06 5.61 8.50
CA LYS A 140 18.37 5.92 9.11
C LYS A 140 19.08 4.70 9.71
N ASN A 141 18.32 3.77 10.25
CA ASN A 141 18.82 2.58 10.96
C ASN A 141 18.68 1.28 10.16
N THR A 142 18.43 1.34 8.86
CA THR A 142 18.24 0.15 8.01
C THR A 142 19.16 0.16 6.80
N THR A 143 19.37 -1.02 6.22
CA THR A 143 20.18 -1.19 5.02
C THR A 143 19.36 -1.99 4.00
N PRO A 144 19.23 -1.51 2.75
CA PRO A 144 18.56 -2.24 1.69
C PRO A 144 19.28 -3.55 1.35
N ILE A 145 18.54 -4.51 0.83
CA ILE A 145 19.08 -5.79 0.34
C ILE A 145 19.38 -5.68 -1.16
N PHE A 146 18.50 -5.01 -1.91
CA PHE A 146 18.61 -4.87 -3.35
C PHE A 146 19.27 -3.54 -3.74
N THR A 147 19.99 -3.56 -4.85
CA THR A 147 20.70 -2.37 -5.37
C THR A 147 19.78 -1.48 -6.21
N GLN A 148 20.23 -0.26 -6.52
CA GLN A 148 19.57 0.61 -7.50
C GLN A 148 19.42 -0.10 -8.86
N GLN A 149 20.44 -0.84 -9.30
CA GLN A 149 20.41 -1.55 -10.59
C GLN A 149 19.36 -2.66 -10.60
N ASP A 150 19.17 -3.38 -9.48
CA ASP A 150 18.12 -4.39 -9.39
C ASP A 150 16.72 -3.77 -9.60
N PHE A 151 16.49 -2.56 -9.07
CA PHE A 151 15.23 -1.83 -9.29
C PHE A 151 15.15 -1.17 -10.68
N ASP A 152 16.26 -0.75 -11.27
CA ASP A 152 16.27 -0.27 -12.64
C ASP A 152 15.89 -1.42 -13.61
N ASP A 153 16.46 -2.60 -13.42
CA ASP A 153 16.11 -3.80 -14.20
C ASP A 153 14.65 -4.21 -13.98
N TYR A 154 14.18 -4.21 -12.73
CA TYR A 154 12.80 -4.47 -12.35
C TYR A 154 11.79 -3.55 -13.06
N MET A 155 12.16 -2.28 -13.25
CA MET A 155 11.28 -1.30 -13.88
C MET A 155 11.42 -1.28 -15.41
N ASN A 156 12.61 -1.48 -15.97
CA ASN A 156 12.92 -1.11 -17.35
C ASN A 156 13.43 -2.27 -18.23
N ALA A 157 14.02 -3.34 -17.65
CA ALA A 157 14.70 -4.34 -18.46
C ALA A 157 13.72 -5.27 -19.20
N GLU A 158 13.94 -5.45 -20.50
CA GLU A 158 13.15 -6.38 -21.32
C GLU A 158 13.31 -7.82 -20.81
N GLY A 159 12.19 -8.50 -20.56
CA GLY A 159 12.16 -9.90 -20.12
C GLY A 159 12.69 -10.11 -18.70
N PHE A 160 12.65 -9.10 -17.82
CA PHE A 160 13.14 -9.18 -16.45
C PHE A 160 12.67 -10.47 -15.75
N ALA A 161 13.60 -11.16 -15.09
CA ALA A 161 13.37 -12.41 -14.36
C ALA A 161 12.61 -13.51 -15.16
N GLY A 162 12.55 -13.42 -16.49
CA GLY A 162 11.83 -14.34 -17.37
C GLY A 162 10.31 -14.15 -17.43
N ILE A 163 9.79 -13.12 -16.75
CA ILE A 163 8.34 -12.79 -16.69
C ILE A 163 8.03 -11.39 -17.20
N GLY A 164 9.03 -10.54 -17.37
CA GLY A 164 8.91 -9.16 -17.78
C GLY A 164 9.07 -8.16 -16.66
N SER A 165 9.43 -6.91 -17.03
CA SER A 165 9.53 -5.77 -16.15
C SER A 165 8.18 -5.03 -16.03
N PHE A 166 8.14 -4.01 -15.18
CA PHE A 166 7.03 -3.05 -15.12
C PHE A 166 6.77 -2.42 -16.51
N ARG A 167 7.83 -2.02 -17.23
CA ARG A 167 7.72 -1.47 -18.58
C ARG A 167 7.13 -2.48 -19.56
N ASP A 168 7.61 -3.74 -19.54
CA ASP A 168 7.10 -4.80 -20.41
C ASP A 168 5.61 -5.02 -20.20
N TYR A 169 5.17 -5.05 -18.92
CA TYR A 169 3.76 -5.22 -18.56
C TYR A 169 2.88 -4.14 -19.20
N TYR A 170 3.23 -2.87 -19.03
CA TYR A 170 2.40 -1.78 -19.58
C TYR A 170 2.52 -1.66 -21.09
N LEU A 171 3.68 -1.95 -21.66
CA LEU A 171 3.86 -1.98 -23.11
C LEU A 171 2.99 -3.07 -23.77
N GLU A 172 2.97 -4.29 -23.20
CA GLU A 172 2.15 -5.39 -23.69
C GLU A 172 0.66 -5.10 -23.53
N ASN A 173 0.22 -4.73 -22.32
CA ASN A 173 -1.20 -4.52 -22.03
C ASN A 173 -1.80 -3.29 -22.72
N SER A 174 -0.97 -2.32 -23.13
CA SER A 174 -1.40 -1.18 -23.93
C SER A 174 -1.32 -1.44 -25.46
N TYR A 175 -0.98 -2.65 -25.87
CA TYR A 175 -0.71 -2.98 -27.28
C TYR A 175 0.37 -2.08 -27.91
N GLY A 176 1.45 -1.81 -27.17
CA GLY A 176 2.56 -0.97 -27.58
C GLY A 176 2.27 0.54 -27.57
N GLN A 177 1.14 0.97 -27.00
CA GLN A 177 0.77 2.39 -27.01
C GLN A 177 1.37 3.19 -25.84
N LEU A 178 1.69 2.55 -24.70
CA LEU A 178 2.28 3.17 -23.51
C LEU A 178 3.65 2.55 -23.23
N ASP A 179 4.70 3.34 -23.45
CA ASP A 179 6.09 2.95 -23.19
C ASP A 179 6.63 3.82 -22.04
N ILE A 180 6.78 3.23 -20.85
CA ILE A 180 7.18 3.94 -19.62
C ILE A 180 8.67 3.68 -19.38
N ASN A 181 9.46 4.75 -19.38
CA ASN A 181 10.85 4.70 -18.96
C ASN A 181 10.99 5.28 -17.56
N THR A 182 11.40 4.47 -16.60
CA THR A 182 11.52 4.87 -15.20
C THR A 182 12.93 5.29 -14.86
N THR A 183 13.08 6.47 -14.28
CA THR A 183 14.32 6.92 -13.66
C THR A 183 14.31 6.49 -12.19
N VAL A 184 15.21 5.59 -11.84
CA VAL A 184 15.35 5.06 -10.47
C VAL A 184 16.47 5.81 -9.76
N THR A 185 16.19 6.38 -8.59
CA THR A 185 17.22 7.08 -7.80
C THR A 185 18.18 6.11 -7.12
N ARG A 186 19.31 6.62 -6.66
CA ARG A 186 20.05 5.92 -5.61
C ARG A 186 19.19 5.69 -4.38
N TRP A 187 19.57 4.78 -3.50
CA TRP A 187 18.96 4.70 -2.18
C TRP A 187 19.17 6.00 -1.40
N ILE A 188 18.06 6.57 -0.93
CA ILE A 188 17.98 7.82 -0.17
C ILE A 188 17.84 7.44 1.29
N THR A 189 18.88 7.68 2.10
CA THR A 189 18.79 7.43 3.54
C THR A 189 18.06 8.58 4.21
N LEU A 190 16.89 8.27 4.76
CA LEU A 190 16.03 9.21 5.46
C LEU A 190 16.65 9.68 6.79
N PRO A 191 16.31 10.88 7.28
CA PRO A 191 16.89 11.44 8.50
C PRO A 191 16.47 10.71 9.79
N ASN A 192 15.34 10.01 9.75
CA ASN A 192 14.75 9.37 10.92
C ASN A 192 14.70 7.83 10.77
N GLU A 193 14.50 7.16 11.90
CA GLU A 193 14.31 5.71 11.97
C GLU A 193 12.90 5.31 11.49
N LYS A 194 12.71 4.03 11.19
CA LYS A 194 11.46 3.48 10.67
C LYS A 194 10.26 3.83 11.56
N ASP A 195 10.39 3.71 12.87
CA ASP A 195 9.31 3.94 13.83
C ASP A 195 8.82 5.40 13.85
N TYR A 196 9.64 6.35 13.41
CA TYR A 196 9.24 7.75 13.28
C TYR A 196 8.16 7.93 12.21
N TYR A 197 8.29 7.22 11.10
CA TYR A 197 7.34 7.31 10.00
C TYR A 197 6.10 6.47 10.28
N GLY A 198 6.26 5.26 10.81
CA GLY A 198 5.14 4.37 11.14
C GLY A 198 4.24 4.06 9.94
N SER A 199 3.07 3.53 10.20
CA SER A 199 2.11 3.14 9.14
C SER A 199 1.49 4.34 8.40
N ASP A 200 1.33 5.45 9.07
CA ASP A 200 0.64 6.65 8.54
C ASP A 200 1.63 7.71 8.03
N GLY A 201 2.92 7.42 8.06
CA GLY A 201 3.99 8.37 7.77
C GLY A 201 4.45 8.42 6.33
N ALA A 202 3.76 7.80 5.38
CA ALA A 202 4.15 7.80 3.97
C ALA A 202 4.38 9.23 3.42
N LEU A 203 3.52 10.18 3.76
CA LEU A 203 3.68 11.57 3.32
C LEU A 203 4.94 12.25 3.90
N ALA A 204 5.25 12.00 5.16
CA ALA A 204 6.48 12.53 5.79
C ALA A 204 7.72 11.89 5.19
N LEU A 205 7.69 10.58 4.94
CA LEU A 205 8.75 9.82 4.28
C LEU A 205 9.04 10.38 2.88
N ILE A 206 7.99 10.61 2.08
CA ILE A 206 8.09 11.14 0.72
C ILE A 206 8.62 12.57 0.74
N ALA A 207 8.13 13.41 1.65
CA ALA A 207 8.60 14.79 1.80
C ALA A 207 10.10 14.84 2.13
N ASP A 208 10.55 14.05 3.11
CA ASP A 208 11.96 13.97 3.47
C ASP A 208 12.82 13.47 2.30
N ALA A 209 12.35 12.43 1.57
CA ALA A 209 13.06 11.90 0.41
C ALA A 209 13.19 12.93 -0.72
N LEU A 210 12.11 13.62 -1.06
CA LEU A 210 12.09 14.64 -2.11
C LEU A 210 13.02 15.82 -1.77
N HIS A 211 13.05 16.28 -0.52
CA HIS A 211 13.98 17.32 -0.09
C HIS A 211 15.43 16.89 -0.22
N LEU A 212 15.76 15.62 0.03
CA LEU A 212 17.12 15.09 -0.06
C LEU A 212 17.64 14.94 -1.49
N VAL A 213 16.75 14.94 -2.48
CA VAL A 213 17.13 14.82 -3.90
C VAL A 213 16.72 16.03 -4.75
N ALA A 214 16.22 17.09 -4.11
CA ALA A 214 15.69 18.26 -4.81
C ALA A 214 16.71 18.94 -5.74
N ASP A 215 17.98 18.91 -5.39
CA ASP A 215 19.08 19.48 -6.19
C ASP A 215 19.66 18.47 -7.21
N GLU A 216 19.26 17.20 -7.14
CA GLU A 216 19.77 16.13 -8.01
C GLU A 216 18.83 15.83 -9.18
N ILE A 217 17.54 16.23 -9.09
CA ILE A 217 16.47 15.85 -10.02
C ILE A 217 15.82 17.10 -10.62
N ASP A 218 15.72 17.14 -11.95
CA ASP A 218 14.83 18.08 -12.61
C ASP A 218 13.42 17.48 -12.70
N PHE A 219 12.54 17.87 -11.78
CA PHE A 219 11.18 17.34 -11.71
C PHE A 219 10.34 17.63 -12.96
N ARG A 220 10.69 18.66 -13.76
CA ARG A 220 10.03 18.98 -15.03
C ARG A 220 10.19 17.88 -16.07
N ASP A 221 11.20 17.04 -15.93
CA ASP A 221 11.40 15.89 -16.81
C ASP A 221 10.28 14.83 -16.69
N PHE A 222 9.52 14.86 -15.60
CA PHE A 222 8.44 13.91 -15.26
C PHE A 222 7.04 14.53 -15.32
N ASP A 223 6.94 15.76 -15.76
CA ASP A 223 5.73 16.43 -16.21
C ASP A 223 5.59 16.14 -17.71
N ASN A 224 4.98 15.01 -18.06
CA ASN A 224 4.97 14.45 -19.41
C ASN A 224 4.00 15.17 -20.36
N ASP A 225 3.06 15.96 -19.83
CA ASP A 225 2.06 16.67 -20.62
C ASP A 225 2.17 18.21 -20.52
N GLY A 226 3.05 18.70 -19.63
CA GLY A 226 3.40 20.11 -19.50
C GLY A 226 2.37 20.94 -18.72
N ASP A 227 1.58 20.29 -17.85
CA ASP A 227 0.54 20.96 -17.06
C ASP A 227 1.05 21.54 -15.72
N GLY A 228 2.35 21.37 -15.40
CA GLY A 228 2.99 21.81 -14.16
C GLY A 228 2.80 20.85 -13.00
N ILE A 229 2.34 19.63 -13.26
CA ILE A 229 2.15 18.56 -12.26
C ILE A 229 3.05 17.37 -12.66
N LEU A 230 3.73 16.80 -11.69
CA LEU A 230 4.44 15.53 -11.87
C LEU A 230 3.39 14.42 -12.02
N ASP A 231 3.38 13.75 -13.17
CA ASP A 231 2.34 12.80 -13.56
C ASP A 231 2.32 11.53 -12.69
N GLY A 232 3.45 11.13 -12.12
CA GLY A 232 3.52 9.98 -11.23
C GLY A 232 4.84 9.91 -10.46
N LEU A 233 4.74 9.49 -9.20
CA LEU A 233 5.86 9.22 -8.32
C LEU A 233 5.73 7.82 -7.77
N ALA A 234 6.70 6.96 -8.06
CA ALA A 234 6.82 5.66 -7.42
C ALA A 234 7.80 5.74 -6.25
N VAL A 235 7.50 5.07 -5.16
CA VAL A 235 8.37 5.03 -3.98
C VAL A 235 8.53 3.59 -3.51
N ILE A 236 9.77 3.15 -3.39
CA ILE A 236 10.11 1.87 -2.74
C ILE A 236 10.68 2.18 -1.36
N HIS A 237 10.03 1.70 -0.32
CA HIS A 237 10.57 1.78 1.02
C HIS A 237 11.30 0.50 1.40
N GLN A 238 12.40 0.63 2.13
CA GLN A 238 13.20 -0.50 2.59
C GLN A 238 12.40 -1.44 3.50
N GLY A 239 12.60 -2.75 3.32
CA GLY A 239 12.00 -3.80 4.12
C GLY A 239 10.67 -4.33 3.59
N ALA A 240 9.90 -4.98 4.45
CA ALA A 240 8.61 -5.59 4.12
C ALA A 240 7.45 -4.62 4.32
N GLY A 241 6.36 -4.84 3.59
CA GLY A 241 5.12 -4.09 3.71
C GLY A 241 4.20 -4.65 4.80
N ARG A 242 3.30 -3.80 5.30
CA ARG A 242 2.35 -4.16 6.34
C ARG A 242 1.34 -5.22 5.89
N GLU A 243 0.99 -5.25 4.60
CA GLU A 243 0.14 -6.27 3.98
C GLU A 243 0.66 -7.69 4.19
N ALA A 244 1.98 -7.83 4.37
CA ALA A 244 2.63 -9.11 4.63
C ALA A 244 3.05 -9.30 6.09
N THR A 245 3.31 -8.22 6.84
CA THR A 245 3.81 -8.32 8.23
C THR A 245 2.71 -8.18 9.26
N GLY A 246 1.65 -7.42 8.96
CA GLY A 246 0.64 -7.00 9.92
C GLY A 246 1.19 -6.11 11.03
N ALA A 247 2.45 -5.69 10.97
CA ALA A 247 3.08 -4.89 12.01
C ALA A 247 2.57 -3.44 11.95
N PRO A 248 2.26 -2.81 13.11
CA PRO A 248 1.64 -1.49 13.13
C PRO A 248 2.53 -0.36 12.62
N ASN A 249 3.85 -0.57 12.59
CA ASN A 249 4.82 0.44 12.14
C ASN A 249 5.31 0.22 10.69
N ASP A 250 4.76 -0.78 9.99
CA ASP A 250 5.05 -1.00 8.59
C ASP A 250 4.05 -0.23 7.71
N ILE A 251 4.54 0.28 6.58
CA ILE A 251 3.70 0.96 5.59
C ILE A 251 3.01 -0.09 4.73
N TRP A 252 1.72 0.09 4.50
CA TRP A 252 0.94 -0.69 3.54
C TRP A 252 1.19 -0.17 2.13
N SER A 253 1.27 -1.06 1.13
CA SER A 253 1.33 -0.66 -0.28
C SER A 253 0.06 0.11 -0.66
N HIS A 254 0.20 1.26 -1.30
CA HIS A 254 -0.95 2.05 -1.72
C HIS A 254 -0.60 3.10 -2.77
N SER A 255 -1.62 3.57 -3.48
CA SER A 255 -1.62 4.81 -4.26
C SER A 255 -2.38 5.90 -3.52
N SER A 256 -1.89 7.13 -3.55
CA SER A 256 -2.58 8.25 -2.90
C SER A 256 -2.20 9.60 -3.50
N THR A 257 -2.79 10.66 -2.95
CA THR A 257 -2.63 12.03 -3.43
C THR A 257 -1.93 12.91 -2.39
N ILE A 258 -1.04 13.78 -2.88
CA ILE A 258 -0.33 14.80 -2.08
C ILE A 258 -0.86 16.18 -2.46
N TYR A 259 -0.98 17.07 -1.48
CA TYR A 259 -1.34 18.46 -1.70
C TYR A 259 -0.33 19.41 -1.06
N GLY A 260 -0.05 20.53 -1.76
CA GLY A 260 0.82 21.60 -1.25
C GLY A 260 2.32 21.29 -1.29
N MET A 261 2.73 20.30 -2.08
CA MET A 261 4.13 19.94 -2.26
C MET A 261 4.57 20.35 -3.67
N GLU A 262 5.65 21.12 -3.78
CA GLU A 262 6.17 21.65 -5.06
C GLU A 262 7.70 21.62 -5.05
N PHE A 263 8.30 21.15 -6.15
CA PHE A 263 9.74 21.11 -6.36
C PHE A 263 10.07 21.54 -7.80
N GLY A 264 11.03 22.45 -7.94
CA GLY A 264 11.47 22.93 -9.26
C GLY A 264 10.36 23.60 -10.11
N GLY A 265 9.30 24.09 -9.47
CA GLY A 265 8.13 24.68 -10.16
C GLY A 265 7.11 23.65 -10.63
N VAL A 266 7.24 22.37 -10.20
CA VAL A 266 6.30 21.29 -10.52
C VAL A 266 5.62 20.81 -9.24
N GLN A 267 4.31 20.66 -9.28
CA GLN A 267 3.52 20.17 -8.16
C GLN A 267 3.58 18.65 -8.09
N ILE A 268 3.81 18.09 -6.90
CA ILE A 268 3.70 16.66 -6.66
C ILE A 268 2.27 16.35 -6.22
N ARG A 269 1.56 15.52 -6.98
CA ARG A 269 0.13 15.26 -6.74
C ARG A 269 -0.19 13.82 -6.43
N ARG A 270 0.43 12.87 -7.12
CA ARG A 270 0.15 11.43 -6.95
C ARG A 270 1.43 10.68 -6.66
N TYR A 271 1.30 9.65 -5.84
CA TYR A 271 2.37 8.70 -5.58
C TYR A 271 1.83 7.30 -5.42
N THR A 272 2.71 6.34 -5.65
CA THR A 272 2.54 4.96 -5.22
C THR A 272 3.67 4.62 -4.26
N ILE A 273 3.43 3.80 -3.25
CA ILE A 273 4.44 3.34 -2.31
C ILE A 273 4.32 1.84 -2.08
N GLN A 274 5.44 1.12 -2.18
CA GLN A 274 5.53 -0.32 -2.04
C GLN A 274 6.80 -0.72 -1.29
N PRO A 275 6.85 -1.93 -0.70
CA PRO A 275 8.02 -2.42 -0.01
C PRO A 275 9.10 -2.93 -0.99
N GLU A 276 10.35 -2.90 -0.53
CA GLU A 276 11.47 -3.58 -1.18
C GLU A 276 11.26 -5.09 -1.25
N LEU A 277 10.68 -5.68 -0.18
CA LEU A 277 10.68 -7.12 0.05
C LEU A 277 9.30 -7.75 -0.08
N LEU A 278 9.25 -8.89 -0.75
CA LEU A 278 8.09 -9.75 -0.82
C LEU A 278 7.92 -10.55 0.48
N GLY A 279 6.73 -10.45 1.08
CA GLY A 279 6.39 -11.18 2.31
C GLY A 279 7.14 -10.65 3.53
N ASN A 280 7.10 -11.39 4.63
CA ASN A 280 7.65 -10.95 5.91
C ASN A 280 9.00 -11.57 6.30
N ALA A 281 9.52 -12.50 5.51
CA ALA A 281 10.75 -13.24 5.79
C ALA A 281 11.96 -12.87 4.88
N GLY A 282 11.85 -11.81 4.21
CA GLY A 282 12.69 -10.90 3.53
C GLY A 282 14.04 -11.29 2.93
N THR A 283 14.06 -12.13 1.88
CA THR A 283 15.22 -12.22 0.98
C THR A 283 14.83 -12.13 -0.50
N ARG A 284 13.56 -11.94 -0.79
CA ARG A 284 13.04 -11.85 -2.17
C ARG A 284 12.54 -10.43 -2.41
N MET A 285 12.84 -9.90 -3.59
CA MET A 285 12.30 -8.64 -4.06
C MET A 285 10.78 -8.74 -4.22
N SER A 286 10.06 -7.67 -3.93
CA SER A 286 8.65 -7.53 -4.32
C SER A 286 8.46 -7.81 -5.80
N THR A 287 7.35 -8.46 -6.17
CA THR A 287 7.01 -8.69 -7.57
C THR A 287 6.47 -7.41 -8.23
N ILE A 288 6.51 -7.35 -9.56
CA ILE A 288 5.93 -6.20 -10.28
C ILE A 288 4.41 -6.10 -10.13
N GLY A 289 3.73 -7.14 -9.63
CA GLY A 289 2.28 -7.18 -9.52
C GLY A 289 1.73 -6.00 -8.70
N VAL A 290 2.21 -5.86 -7.46
CA VAL A 290 1.80 -4.75 -6.58
C VAL A 290 2.13 -3.40 -7.20
N MET A 291 3.34 -3.24 -7.77
CA MET A 291 3.73 -2.01 -8.45
C MET A 291 2.80 -1.66 -9.61
N CYS A 292 2.45 -2.65 -10.44
CA CYS A 292 1.53 -2.46 -11.56
C CYS A 292 0.10 -2.16 -11.08
N HIS A 293 -0.36 -2.79 -10.00
CA HIS A 293 -1.67 -2.50 -9.39
C HIS A 293 -1.74 -1.03 -8.95
N GLU A 294 -0.82 -0.60 -8.09
CA GLU A 294 -0.81 0.77 -7.56
C GLU A 294 -0.66 1.81 -8.69
N PHE A 295 0.18 1.52 -9.68
CA PHE A 295 0.30 2.41 -10.84
C PHE A 295 -0.95 2.40 -11.73
N GLY A 296 -1.73 1.32 -11.75
CA GLY A 296 -3.05 1.27 -12.37
C GLY A 296 -3.96 2.39 -11.88
N HIS A 297 -3.90 2.70 -10.57
CA HIS A 297 -4.62 3.84 -10.01
C HIS A 297 -4.12 5.19 -10.54
N ASN A 298 -2.82 5.33 -10.81
CA ASN A 298 -2.28 6.54 -11.46
C ASN A 298 -2.77 6.70 -12.90
N LEU A 299 -3.16 5.61 -13.56
CA LEU A 299 -3.84 5.61 -14.86
C LEU A 299 -5.35 5.81 -14.75
N GLY A 300 -5.91 5.87 -13.53
CA GLY A 300 -7.32 6.11 -13.24
C GLY A 300 -8.17 4.84 -13.13
N ALA A 301 -7.58 3.65 -13.02
CA ALA A 301 -8.31 2.42 -12.74
C ALA A 301 -8.76 2.38 -11.27
N PRO A 302 -10.01 2.02 -10.95
CA PRO A 302 -10.44 1.75 -9.59
C PRO A 302 -10.08 0.31 -9.18
N ASP A 303 -10.17 0.01 -7.88
CA ASP A 303 -10.20 -1.37 -7.42
C ASP A 303 -11.45 -2.11 -7.92
N PHE A 304 -11.26 -3.39 -8.27
CA PHE A 304 -12.32 -4.30 -8.72
C PHE A 304 -12.61 -5.41 -7.70
N TYR A 305 -12.37 -5.14 -6.42
CA TYR A 305 -12.81 -5.94 -5.28
C TYR A 305 -13.66 -5.08 -4.33
N ASP A 306 -14.28 -5.72 -3.36
CA ASP A 306 -15.10 -5.04 -2.36
C ASP A 306 -14.22 -4.26 -1.37
N THR A 307 -14.27 -2.94 -1.45
CA THR A 307 -13.49 -2.03 -0.59
C THR A 307 -14.25 -1.59 0.67
N ASP A 308 -15.51 -2.00 0.86
CA ASP A 308 -16.28 -1.69 2.07
C ASP A 308 -16.60 -2.91 2.93
N TYR A 309 -16.19 -4.09 2.45
CA TYR A 309 -16.34 -5.40 3.12
C TYR A 309 -17.80 -5.72 3.49
N GLU A 310 -18.11 -5.83 4.77
CA GLU A 310 -19.43 -6.23 5.28
C GLU A 310 -20.52 -5.12 5.18
N LEU A 311 -20.20 -3.92 4.66
CA LEU A 311 -21.10 -2.76 4.79
C LEU A 311 -22.19 -2.70 3.74
N SER A 312 -21.93 -3.17 2.51
CA SER A 312 -22.87 -3.08 1.37
C SER A 312 -23.46 -4.42 0.95
N GLY A 313 -23.57 -5.38 1.86
CA GLY A 313 -24.28 -6.63 1.60
C GLY A 313 -23.42 -7.89 1.66
N GLY A 314 -22.23 -7.81 2.21
CA GLY A 314 -21.28 -8.89 2.39
C GLY A 314 -20.00 -8.71 1.61
N GLU A 315 -18.98 -9.49 1.93
CA GLU A 315 -17.66 -9.43 1.29
C GLU A 315 -17.66 -10.13 -0.07
N PHE A 316 -17.22 -9.44 -1.11
CA PHE A 316 -17.16 -9.96 -2.47
C PHE A 316 -15.73 -9.84 -3.04
N PRO A 317 -15.18 -10.92 -3.62
CA PRO A 317 -13.82 -10.89 -4.18
C PRO A 317 -13.70 -10.09 -5.50
N GLY A 318 -14.80 -9.51 -6.00
CA GLY A 318 -14.85 -8.81 -7.27
C GLY A 318 -14.41 -9.71 -8.44
N THR A 319 -13.48 -9.24 -9.27
CA THR A 319 -12.88 -10.01 -10.37
C THR A 319 -11.84 -11.05 -9.90
N GLY A 320 -11.49 -11.02 -8.62
CA GLY A 320 -10.60 -11.99 -7.98
C GLY A 320 -9.20 -12.01 -8.58
N VAL A 321 -8.58 -13.20 -8.61
CA VAL A 321 -7.19 -13.41 -9.11
C VAL A 321 -7.02 -13.25 -10.62
N TRP A 322 -8.09 -12.97 -11.35
CA TRP A 322 -8.06 -12.79 -12.81
C TRP A 322 -7.81 -11.35 -13.25
N ASP A 323 -7.76 -10.43 -12.31
CA ASP A 323 -7.62 -9.00 -12.57
C ASP A 323 -6.56 -8.38 -11.66
N LEU A 324 -5.66 -7.61 -12.27
CA LEU A 324 -4.61 -6.90 -11.53
C LEU A 324 -5.20 -5.95 -10.49
N MET A 325 -6.31 -5.26 -10.83
CA MET A 325 -6.99 -4.30 -9.93
C MET A 325 -7.89 -4.99 -8.90
N ALA A 326 -7.72 -6.30 -8.69
CA ALA A 326 -8.33 -7.07 -7.61
C ALA A 326 -7.25 -7.88 -6.89
N SER A 327 -7.36 -9.21 -6.83
CA SER A 327 -6.42 -10.08 -6.11
C SER A 327 -5.35 -10.73 -7.03
N GLY A 328 -5.15 -10.20 -8.23
CA GLY A 328 -4.22 -10.71 -9.24
C GLY A 328 -2.82 -10.08 -9.20
N ALA A 329 -2.54 -9.20 -8.23
CA ALA A 329 -1.28 -8.47 -8.10
C ALA A 329 -0.13 -9.29 -7.47
#